data_b562d39dde990720df277244522eff52
#
_entry.id   b562d39dde990720df277244522eff52
#
_cell.length_a   1.000
_cell.length_b   1.000
_cell.length_c   1.000
_cell.angle_alpha   90.00
_cell.angle_beta   90.00
_cell.angle_gamma   90.00
#
_symmetry.space_group_name_H-M   'P 1'
#
loop_
_entity.id
_entity.type
_entity.pdbx_description
1 polymer ?
#
loop_
_entity_poly.entity_id
_entity_poly.type
_entity_poly.pdbx_seq_one_letter_code
_entity_poly.pdbx_strand_id
1 'polypeptide(L)'
;MMPVVVIISANIEWRVTLPLFANARTQTSPFGEWIETEINGRPVIFFHGGWGKIAAAASAQYIIDRWSPEALINLGTCGGFEGEIERGAILLVERAIVYDIVEQMTDPDAAIAHYTTDLDLSWFDGNPPHPVKRTLIVSGDRDLIPGEAPSLKKRFGAMAGDWESGAIAWVAARNGARCVILRGVTDLVGSSGGEAYDGTGQHFAERAAAIMKQLIEYLPAWIEKTLPANKQ
;
A
#
# COMPACT_ATOMS: atom_id res chain seq x y z
N MET A 1 -11.35 22.15 5.19
CA MET A 1 -10.30 21.52 4.37
C MET A 1 -10.53 20.02 4.45
N MET A 2 -10.56 19.31 3.32
CA MET A 2 -10.70 17.86 3.30
C MET A 2 -9.42 17.23 3.86
N PRO A 3 -9.52 16.19 4.69
CA PRO A 3 -8.32 15.53 5.23
C PRO A 3 -7.59 14.73 4.16
N VAL A 4 -6.29 14.53 4.34
CA VAL A 4 -5.58 13.40 3.72
C VAL A 4 -5.78 12.20 4.62
N VAL A 5 -6.12 11.05 4.04
CA VAL A 5 -6.26 9.82 4.82
C VAL A 5 -5.14 8.86 4.46
N VAL A 6 -4.41 8.43 5.49
CA VAL A 6 -3.34 7.43 5.39
C VAL A 6 -3.90 6.09 5.84
N ILE A 7 -3.97 5.12 4.94
CA ILE A 7 -4.40 3.75 5.26
C ILE A 7 -3.19 2.84 5.46
N ILE A 8 -3.17 2.14 6.58
CA ILE A 8 -2.16 1.15 6.95
C ILE A 8 -2.90 -0.16 7.22
N SER A 9 -2.54 -1.23 6.54
CA SER A 9 -3.34 -2.46 6.53
C SER A 9 -2.91 -3.49 7.57
N ALA A 10 -1.63 -3.85 7.60
CA ALA A 10 -1.17 -4.93 8.46
C ALA A 10 -1.09 -4.52 9.94
N ASN A 11 -1.49 -5.43 10.83
CA ASN A 11 -1.46 -5.21 12.26
C ASN A 11 -0.07 -4.80 12.79
N ILE A 12 0.98 -5.39 12.24
CA ILE A 12 2.35 -5.08 12.66
C ILE A 12 2.75 -3.66 12.25
N GLU A 13 2.40 -3.25 11.02
CA GLU A 13 2.65 -1.91 10.51
C GLU A 13 1.93 -0.84 11.34
N TRP A 14 0.68 -1.12 11.70
CA TRP A 14 -0.11 -0.24 12.57
C TRP A 14 0.50 -0.11 13.96
N ARG A 15 0.85 -1.25 14.59
CA ARG A 15 1.44 -1.28 15.95
C ARG A 15 2.75 -0.50 16.06
N VAL A 16 3.57 -0.48 15.01
CA VAL A 16 4.82 0.28 15.01
C VAL A 16 4.63 1.74 14.62
N THR A 17 3.53 2.07 13.95
CA THR A 17 3.20 3.44 13.55
C THR A 17 2.48 4.21 14.67
N LEU A 18 1.52 3.59 15.34
CA LEU A 18 0.69 4.25 16.34
C LEU A 18 1.48 4.97 17.44
N PRO A 19 2.56 4.40 18.02
CA PRO A 19 3.36 5.09 19.04
C PRO A 19 4.04 6.39 18.58
N LEU A 20 4.20 6.59 17.27
CA LEU A 20 4.76 7.83 16.71
C LEU A 20 3.80 9.00 16.90
N PHE A 21 2.54 8.74 17.21
CA PHE A 21 1.45 9.70 17.43
C PHE A 21 0.84 9.57 18.83
N ALA A 22 1.70 9.46 19.85
CA ALA A 22 1.31 9.12 21.24
C ALA A 22 0.25 10.06 21.87
N ASN A 23 0.12 11.29 21.37
CA ASN A 23 -0.88 12.26 21.85
C ASN A 23 -2.23 12.17 21.11
N ALA A 24 -2.34 11.38 20.06
CA ALA A 24 -3.56 11.25 19.30
C ALA A 24 -4.51 10.24 19.97
N ARG A 25 -5.78 10.61 20.05
CA ARG A 25 -6.82 9.74 20.60
C ARG A 25 -7.24 8.72 19.57
N THR A 26 -7.11 7.43 19.89
CA THR A 26 -7.63 6.34 19.05
C THR A 26 -9.15 6.31 19.10
N GLN A 27 -9.75 6.20 17.93
CA GLN A 27 -11.18 6.02 17.70
C GLN A 27 -11.40 4.70 16.96
N THR A 28 -12.62 4.19 16.98
CA THR A 28 -12.97 2.90 16.39
C THR A 28 -14.04 3.04 15.32
N SER A 29 -13.99 2.16 14.33
CA SER A 29 -15.00 1.97 13.29
C SER A 29 -15.34 0.48 13.14
N PRO A 30 -16.35 0.10 12.37
CA PRO A 30 -16.62 -1.30 12.05
C PRO A 30 -15.45 -2.03 11.35
N PHE A 31 -14.53 -1.29 10.72
CA PHE A 31 -13.46 -1.85 9.89
C PHE A 31 -12.06 -1.73 10.52
N GLY A 32 -11.92 -0.94 11.58
CA GLY A 32 -10.65 -0.75 12.24
C GLY A 32 -10.63 0.49 13.11
N GLU A 33 -9.50 0.75 13.72
CA GLU A 33 -9.27 1.94 14.51
C GLU A 33 -8.59 3.05 13.69
N TRP A 34 -8.69 4.27 14.16
CA TRP A 34 -8.10 5.42 13.50
C TRP A 34 -7.74 6.52 14.49
N ILE A 35 -6.83 7.41 14.07
CA ILE A 35 -6.42 8.60 14.80
C ILE A 35 -6.49 9.81 13.89
N GLU A 36 -6.78 10.97 14.48
CA GLU A 36 -6.64 12.28 13.84
C GLU A 36 -5.39 12.99 14.33
N THR A 37 -4.70 13.66 13.41
CA THR A 37 -3.52 14.46 13.70
C THR A 37 -3.43 15.61 12.69
N GLU A 38 -2.40 16.43 12.85
CA GLU A 38 -2.07 17.50 11.92
C GLU A 38 -0.62 17.34 11.45
N ILE A 39 -0.40 17.46 10.16
CA ILE A 39 0.94 17.46 9.55
C ILE A 39 1.05 18.72 8.67
N ASN A 40 2.01 19.59 8.98
CA ASN A 40 2.22 20.85 8.27
C ASN A 40 0.94 21.72 8.16
N GLY A 41 0.14 21.79 9.24
CA GLY A 41 -1.12 22.55 9.28
C GLY A 41 -2.28 21.90 8.54
N ARG A 42 -2.17 20.62 8.18
CA ARG A 42 -3.21 19.87 7.46
C ARG A 42 -3.80 18.75 8.30
N PRO A 43 -5.12 18.60 8.28
CA PRO A 43 -5.76 17.47 8.93
C PRO A 43 -5.38 16.17 8.23
N VAL A 44 -4.87 15.22 8.99
CA VAL A 44 -4.48 13.90 8.54
C VAL A 44 -5.15 12.86 9.41
N ILE A 45 -5.73 11.86 8.79
CA ILE A 45 -6.32 10.70 9.46
C ILE A 45 -5.46 9.49 9.14
N PHE A 46 -4.97 8.80 10.16
CA PHE A 46 -4.38 7.48 9.99
C PHE A 46 -5.42 6.43 10.32
N PHE A 47 -5.65 5.51 9.41
CA PHE A 47 -6.67 4.47 9.53
C PHE A 47 -6.04 3.08 9.43
N HIS A 48 -6.31 2.23 10.42
CA HIS A 48 -5.94 0.83 10.39
C HIS A 48 -6.97 0.04 9.59
N GLY A 49 -6.64 -0.29 8.35
CA GLY A 49 -7.57 -0.86 7.38
C GLY A 49 -7.78 -2.37 7.49
N GLY A 50 -7.01 -3.05 8.34
CA GLY A 50 -6.99 -4.52 8.37
C GLY A 50 -6.31 -5.13 7.15
N TRP A 51 -5.89 -6.38 7.27
CA TRP A 51 -5.12 -7.07 6.24
C TRP A 51 -5.98 -7.97 5.36
N GLY A 52 -5.50 -8.17 4.13
CA GLY A 52 -6.20 -8.90 3.09
C GLY A 52 -7.17 -8.06 2.27
N LYS A 53 -7.50 -8.52 1.10
CA LYS A 53 -8.28 -7.80 0.07
C LYS A 53 -9.66 -7.36 0.57
N ILE A 54 -10.35 -8.21 1.33
CA ILE A 54 -11.70 -7.90 1.82
C ILE A 54 -11.66 -6.72 2.80
N ALA A 55 -10.79 -6.77 3.81
CA ALA A 55 -10.65 -5.71 4.79
C ALA A 55 -10.18 -4.41 4.13
N ALA A 56 -9.18 -4.49 3.26
CA ALA A 56 -8.62 -3.35 2.55
C ALA A 56 -9.65 -2.65 1.65
N ALA A 57 -10.45 -3.40 0.89
CA ALA A 57 -11.52 -2.84 0.05
C ALA A 57 -12.61 -2.16 0.89
N ALA A 58 -13.09 -2.84 1.93
CA ALA A 58 -14.14 -2.31 2.81
C ALA A 58 -13.66 -1.03 3.53
N SER A 59 -12.44 -1.03 4.04
CA SER A 59 -11.84 0.13 4.70
C SER A 59 -11.64 1.30 3.74
N ALA A 60 -11.13 1.05 2.53
CA ALA A 60 -10.95 2.10 1.53
C ALA A 60 -12.29 2.74 1.16
N GLN A 61 -13.35 1.95 0.93
CA GLN A 61 -14.68 2.49 0.64
C GLN A 61 -15.24 3.27 1.83
N TYR A 62 -15.14 2.72 3.04
CA TYR A 62 -15.58 3.41 4.26
C TYR A 62 -14.90 4.76 4.46
N ILE A 63 -13.58 4.83 4.23
CA ILE A 63 -12.79 6.06 4.30
C ILE A 63 -13.32 7.10 3.29
N ILE A 64 -13.53 6.68 2.05
CA ILE A 64 -13.98 7.57 0.97
C ILE A 64 -15.37 8.12 1.28
N ASP A 65 -16.31 7.27 1.70
CA ASP A 65 -17.68 7.67 2.02
C ASP A 65 -17.74 8.61 3.24
N ARG A 66 -16.91 8.34 4.24
CA ARG A 66 -16.97 9.07 5.50
C ARG A 66 -16.30 10.44 5.44
N TRP A 67 -15.14 10.54 4.80
CA TRP A 67 -14.32 11.75 4.88
C TRP A 67 -14.13 12.46 3.54
N SER A 68 -14.48 11.83 2.42
CA SER A 68 -14.25 12.37 1.07
C SER A 68 -12.82 12.95 0.98
N PRO A 69 -11.79 12.14 1.20
CA PRO A 69 -10.42 12.64 1.40
C PRO A 69 -9.92 13.39 0.18
N GLU A 70 -9.07 14.40 0.39
CA GLU A 70 -8.36 15.08 -0.68
C GLU A 70 -7.43 14.13 -1.44
N ALA A 71 -6.82 13.21 -0.70
CA ALA A 71 -6.09 12.07 -1.24
C ALA A 71 -6.07 10.91 -0.23
N LEU A 72 -6.03 9.70 -0.75
CA LEU A 72 -5.77 8.47 -0.01
C LEU A 72 -4.31 8.08 -0.21
N ILE A 73 -3.56 7.95 0.88
CA ILE A 73 -2.17 7.48 0.86
C ILE A 73 -2.12 6.13 1.54
N ASN A 74 -1.78 5.08 0.80
CA ASN A 74 -1.59 3.75 1.39
C ASN A 74 -0.11 3.51 1.66
N LEU A 75 0.23 3.34 2.92
CA LEU A 75 1.58 3.02 3.39
C LEU A 75 1.64 1.59 3.89
N GLY A 76 2.73 0.91 3.60
CA GLY A 76 2.94 -0.45 4.09
C GLY A 76 4.20 -1.11 3.54
N THR A 77 4.32 -2.38 3.81
CA THR A 77 5.44 -3.22 3.40
C THR A 77 5.05 -4.18 2.27
N CYS A 78 6.05 -4.78 1.64
CA CYS A 78 5.86 -5.82 0.63
C CYS A 78 7.03 -6.79 0.61
N GLY A 79 6.80 -7.99 0.08
CA GLY A 79 7.84 -8.93 -0.31
C GLY A 79 8.40 -8.58 -1.69
N GLY A 80 9.71 -8.41 -1.80
CA GLY A 80 10.39 -8.17 -3.08
C GLY A 80 10.77 -9.48 -3.77
N PHE A 81 10.84 -9.49 -5.10
CA PHE A 81 11.33 -10.65 -5.84
C PHE A 81 12.86 -10.63 -5.85
N GLU A 82 13.48 -11.73 -5.42
CA GLU A 82 14.94 -11.87 -5.37
C GLU A 82 15.57 -11.65 -6.75
N GLY A 83 16.62 -10.83 -6.80
CA GLY A 83 17.29 -10.45 -8.04
C GLY A 83 16.63 -9.31 -8.84
N GLU A 84 15.43 -8.87 -8.45
CA GLU A 84 14.69 -7.80 -9.14
C GLU A 84 14.68 -6.48 -8.36
N ILE A 85 14.74 -6.58 -7.05
CA ILE A 85 14.70 -5.43 -6.17
C ILE A 85 15.50 -5.71 -4.90
N GLU A 86 15.91 -4.65 -4.23
CA GLU A 86 16.68 -4.75 -2.99
C GLU A 86 15.79 -4.50 -1.77
N ARG A 87 16.18 -5.10 -0.64
CA ARG A 87 15.58 -4.77 0.66
C ARG A 87 15.77 -3.30 1.00
N GLY A 88 14.76 -2.71 1.64
CA GLY A 88 14.77 -1.29 1.98
C GLY A 88 14.39 -0.36 0.83
N ALA A 89 14.24 -0.87 -0.39
CA ALA A 89 13.75 -0.05 -1.49
C ALA A 89 12.32 0.42 -1.23
N ILE A 90 12.05 1.70 -1.50
CA ILE A 90 10.70 2.25 -1.46
C ILE A 90 10.11 2.25 -2.87
N LEU A 91 8.94 1.66 -3.00
CA LEU A 91 8.18 1.57 -4.24
C LEU A 91 7.11 2.65 -4.29
N LEU A 92 7.00 3.35 -5.42
CA LEU A 92 5.80 4.07 -5.83
C LEU A 92 5.04 3.17 -6.81
N VAL A 93 3.87 2.71 -6.39
CA VAL A 93 3.07 1.79 -7.21
C VAL A 93 2.34 2.58 -8.29
N GLU A 94 2.58 2.20 -9.55
CA GLU A 94 1.89 2.77 -10.73
C GLU A 94 0.77 1.87 -11.22
N ARG A 95 0.90 0.57 -10.99
CA ARG A 95 -0.12 -0.43 -11.33
C ARG A 95 -0.18 -1.50 -10.25
N ALA A 96 -1.39 -1.86 -9.85
CA ALA A 96 -1.64 -2.95 -8.92
C ALA A 96 -2.51 -4.02 -9.59
N ILE A 97 -2.14 -5.28 -9.43
CA ILE A 97 -2.81 -6.43 -10.04
C ILE A 97 -3.23 -7.41 -8.94
N VAL A 98 -4.52 -7.72 -8.83
CA VAL A 98 -4.98 -8.84 -8.00
C VAL A 98 -4.76 -10.12 -8.80
N TYR A 99 -3.69 -10.86 -8.48
CA TYR A 99 -3.18 -11.95 -9.31
C TYR A 99 -3.69 -13.35 -8.95
N ASP A 100 -4.23 -13.50 -7.75
CA ASP A 100 -4.66 -14.79 -7.18
C ASP A 100 -6.11 -15.18 -7.54
N ILE A 101 -6.68 -14.50 -8.52
CA ILE A 101 -7.99 -14.86 -9.06
C ILE A 101 -7.85 -16.06 -10.00
N VAL A 102 -8.60 -17.12 -9.70
CA VAL A 102 -8.64 -18.35 -10.49
C VAL A 102 -10.01 -18.47 -11.14
N GLU A 103 -10.12 -18.00 -12.38
CA GLU A 103 -11.31 -18.17 -13.20
C GLU A 103 -11.16 -19.42 -14.07
N GLN A 104 -12.16 -20.33 -14.02
CA GLN A 104 -12.13 -21.62 -14.75
C GLN A 104 -13.34 -21.81 -15.67
N MET A 105 -14.32 -20.90 -15.63
CA MET A 105 -15.55 -21.02 -16.43
C MET A 105 -15.49 -20.19 -17.71
N THR A 106 -14.70 -19.10 -17.69
CA THR A 106 -14.65 -18.16 -18.80
C THR A 106 -13.20 -17.80 -19.14
N ASP A 107 -12.88 -16.50 -19.28
CA ASP A 107 -11.55 -16.01 -19.61
C ASP A 107 -10.77 -15.62 -18.33
N PRO A 108 -9.73 -16.37 -17.92
CA PRO A 108 -8.95 -16.03 -16.74
C PRO A 108 -8.16 -14.72 -16.87
N ASP A 109 -7.76 -14.33 -18.09
CA ASP A 109 -7.05 -13.09 -18.30
C ASP A 109 -8.00 -11.87 -18.19
N ALA A 110 -9.24 -12.00 -18.64
CA ALA A 110 -10.27 -10.99 -18.44
C ALA A 110 -10.62 -10.80 -16.94
N ALA A 111 -10.65 -11.88 -16.17
CA ALA A 111 -10.88 -11.82 -14.72
C ALA A 111 -9.73 -11.07 -14.01
N ILE A 112 -8.49 -11.34 -14.36
CA ILE A 112 -7.32 -10.60 -13.82
C ILE A 112 -7.36 -9.13 -14.28
N ALA A 113 -7.67 -8.86 -15.56
CA ALA A 113 -7.75 -7.51 -16.10
C ALA A 113 -8.81 -6.66 -15.40
N HIS A 114 -9.94 -7.26 -15.00
CA HIS A 114 -10.99 -6.57 -14.24
C HIS A 114 -10.49 -6.01 -12.90
N TYR A 115 -9.57 -6.68 -12.24
CA TYR A 115 -8.98 -6.28 -10.97
C TYR A 115 -7.53 -5.78 -11.12
N THR A 116 -7.16 -5.37 -12.34
CA THR A 116 -5.94 -4.61 -12.59
C THR A 116 -6.26 -3.13 -12.58
N THR A 117 -5.48 -2.35 -11.87
CA THR A 117 -5.68 -0.91 -11.74
C THR A 117 -4.40 -0.16 -12.04
N ASP A 118 -4.43 0.70 -13.05
CA ASP A 118 -3.44 1.75 -13.24
C ASP A 118 -3.78 2.91 -12.31
N LEU A 119 -2.86 3.31 -11.45
CA LEU A 119 -3.07 4.45 -10.59
C LEU A 119 -2.90 5.74 -11.39
N ASP A 120 -3.95 6.57 -11.39
CA ASP A 120 -3.84 7.91 -11.97
C ASP A 120 -2.96 8.79 -11.06
N LEU A 121 -1.73 9.02 -11.48
CA LEU A 121 -0.77 9.91 -10.84
C LEU A 121 -0.59 11.22 -11.63
N SER A 122 -1.46 11.52 -12.60
CA SER A 122 -1.37 12.73 -13.45
C SER A 122 -1.55 14.03 -12.65
N TRP A 123 -2.22 13.96 -11.50
CA TRP A 123 -2.39 15.08 -10.57
C TRP A 123 -1.13 15.35 -9.71
N PHE A 124 -0.18 14.46 -9.74
CA PHE A 124 1.09 14.54 -9.05
C PHE A 124 2.16 15.13 -9.99
N ASP A 125 2.92 16.13 -9.56
CA ASP A 125 3.85 16.87 -10.42
C ASP A 125 5.07 16.07 -10.94
N GLY A 126 5.02 14.77 -10.80
CA GLY A 126 5.94 13.81 -11.42
C GLY A 126 7.24 13.53 -10.65
N ASN A 127 7.69 14.41 -9.77
CA ASN A 127 8.93 14.23 -9.02
C ASN A 127 8.65 13.76 -7.59
N PRO A 128 8.91 12.49 -7.28
CA PRO A 128 8.84 11.99 -5.90
C PRO A 128 9.73 12.82 -4.96
N PRO A 129 9.30 13.07 -3.72
CA PRO A 129 10.06 13.90 -2.77
C PRO A 129 11.34 13.21 -2.26
N HIS A 130 11.49 11.94 -2.52
CA HIS A 130 12.67 11.14 -2.21
C HIS A 130 12.86 10.04 -3.26
N PRO A 131 14.01 9.35 -3.30
CA PRO A 131 14.23 8.24 -4.21
C PRO A 131 13.19 7.14 -4.00
N VAL A 132 12.49 6.77 -5.08
CA VAL A 132 11.56 5.64 -5.13
C VAL A 132 11.76 4.86 -6.42
N LYS A 133 11.40 3.58 -6.41
CA LYS A 133 11.30 2.79 -7.63
C LYS A 133 9.83 2.77 -8.07
N ARG A 134 9.54 3.35 -9.22
CA ARG A 134 8.22 3.30 -9.84
C ARG A 134 8.02 1.91 -10.41
N THR A 135 6.93 1.24 -10.06
CA THR A 135 6.75 -0.17 -10.45
C THR A 135 5.31 -0.64 -10.37
N LEU A 136 5.11 -1.85 -10.89
CA LEU A 136 3.92 -2.64 -10.76
C LEU A 136 4.07 -3.59 -9.56
N ILE A 137 2.99 -3.75 -8.78
CA ILE A 137 2.90 -4.72 -7.69
C ILE A 137 1.78 -5.73 -7.95
N VAL A 138 1.97 -6.96 -7.49
CA VAL A 138 0.90 -7.98 -7.46
C VAL A 138 0.35 -8.11 -6.05
N SER A 139 -0.96 -8.27 -5.90
CA SER A 139 -1.65 -8.44 -4.61
C SER A 139 -2.45 -9.73 -4.59
N GLY A 140 -2.44 -10.44 -3.47
CA GLY A 140 -3.22 -11.66 -3.27
C GLY A 140 -3.38 -11.99 -1.79
N ASP A 141 -4.47 -12.68 -1.40
CA ASP A 141 -4.72 -13.11 -0.01
C ASP A 141 -3.89 -14.36 0.34
N ARG A 142 -2.61 -14.31 0.01
CA ARG A 142 -1.66 -15.39 0.30
C ARG A 142 -0.23 -14.88 0.26
N ASP A 143 0.64 -15.56 0.96
CA ASP A 143 2.07 -15.32 0.83
C ASP A 143 2.56 -15.70 -0.58
N LEU A 144 3.62 -15.02 -1.01
CA LEU A 144 4.27 -15.36 -2.27
C LEU A 144 4.86 -16.77 -2.19
N ILE A 145 4.47 -17.63 -3.10
CA ILE A 145 4.98 -19.00 -3.14
C ILE A 145 6.41 -18.99 -3.64
N PRO A 146 7.34 -19.66 -2.94
CA PRO A 146 8.71 -19.82 -3.42
C PRO A 146 8.74 -20.39 -4.85
N GLY A 147 9.53 -19.79 -5.71
CA GLY A 147 9.63 -20.16 -7.12
C GLY A 147 8.53 -19.58 -8.04
N GLU A 148 7.48 -18.94 -7.51
CA GLU A 148 6.44 -18.30 -8.33
C GLU A 148 6.86 -16.92 -8.87
N ALA A 149 7.75 -16.22 -8.18
CA ALA A 149 8.21 -14.88 -8.55
C ALA A 149 8.68 -14.77 -10.02
N PRO A 150 9.44 -15.72 -10.60
CA PRO A 150 9.81 -15.65 -12.02
C PRO A 150 8.62 -15.69 -12.97
N SER A 151 7.57 -16.44 -12.63
CA SER A 151 6.35 -16.52 -13.45
C SER A 151 5.51 -15.25 -13.33
N LEU A 152 5.39 -14.68 -12.15
CA LEU A 152 4.71 -13.40 -11.90
C LEU A 152 5.44 -12.25 -12.61
N LYS A 153 6.77 -12.23 -12.55
CA LYS A 153 7.55 -11.29 -13.33
C LYS A 153 7.32 -11.43 -14.82
N LYS A 154 7.43 -12.66 -15.35
CA LYS A 154 7.25 -12.93 -16.80
C LYS A 154 5.85 -12.55 -17.26
N ARG A 155 4.81 -12.85 -16.49
CA ARG A 155 3.42 -12.61 -16.86
C ARG A 155 3.01 -11.15 -16.72
N PHE A 156 3.41 -10.51 -15.63
CA PHE A 156 2.89 -9.19 -15.23
C PHE A 156 3.96 -8.09 -15.21
N GLY A 157 5.25 -8.43 -15.23
CA GLY A 157 6.33 -7.46 -15.02
C GLY A 157 6.51 -7.06 -13.56
N ALA A 158 5.92 -7.82 -12.62
CA ALA A 158 5.98 -7.52 -11.21
C ALA A 158 7.38 -7.72 -10.63
N MET A 159 7.73 -6.90 -9.63
CA MET A 159 8.99 -6.99 -8.87
C MET A 159 8.74 -7.20 -7.37
N ALA A 160 7.49 -7.09 -6.93
CA ALA A 160 7.10 -7.24 -5.54
C ALA A 160 5.64 -7.66 -5.44
N GLY A 161 5.25 -8.16 -4.26
CA GLY A 161 3.88 -8.51 -3.96
C GLY A 161 3.49 -8.17 -2.53
N ASP A 162 2.20 -7.91 -2.35
CA ASP A 162 1.55 -7.66 -1.07
C ASP A 162 0.16 -8.29 -1.01
N TRP A 163 -0.62 -7.94 0.02
CA TRP A 163 -1.97 -8.47 0.19
C TRP A 163 -3.07 -7.44 -0.12
N GLU A 164 -2.80 -6.13 -0.12
CA GLU A 164 -3.85 -5.10 -0.06
C GLU A 164 -3.85 -4.07 -1.18
N SER A 165 -2.69 -3.76 -1.76
CA SER A 165 -2.55 -2.67 -2.74
C SER A 165 -3.55 -2.76 -3.89
N GLY A 166 -3.76 -3.97 -4.41
CA GLY A 166 -4.71 -4.20 -5.50
C GLY A 166 -6.14 -3.83 -5.14
N ALA A 167 -6.59 -4.19 -3.94
CA ALA A 167 -7.94 -3.89 -3.47
C ALA A 167 -8.14 -2.39 -3.22
N ILE A 168 -7.16 -1.74 -2.58
CA ILE A 168 -7.22 -0.29 -2.30
C ILE A 168 -7.21 0.50 -3.61
N ALA A 169 -6.30 0.18 -4.54
CA ALA A 169 -6.21 0.82 -5.84
C ALA A 169 -7.52 0.69 -6.62
N TRP A 170 -8.09 -0.52 -6.66
CA TRP A 170 -9.34 -0.77 -7.36
C TRP A 170 -10.52 0.04 -6.82
N VAL A 171 -10.67 0.09 -5.50
CA VAL A 171 -11.72 0.89 -4.85
C VAL A 171 -11.50 2.38 -5.10
N ALA A 172 -10.28 2.88 -4.92
CA ALA A 172 -9.95 4.30 -5.15
C ALA A 172 -10.29 4.72 -6.60
N ALA A 173 -9.88 3.92 -7.59
CA ALA A 173 -10.14 4.21 -9.00
C ALA A 173 -11.65 4.22 -9.32
N ARG A 174 -12.42 3.28 -8.75
CA ARG A 174 -13.90 3.23 -8.93
C ARG A 174 -14.63 4.44 -8.36
N ASN A 175 -14.05 5.07 -7.35
CA ASN A 175 -14.58 6.27 -6.73
C ASN A 175 -13.99 7.57 -7.29
N GLY A 176 -13.05 7.51 -8.25
CA GLY A 176 -12.33 8.69 -8.73
C GLY A 176 -11.49 9.37 -7.66
N ALA A 177 -11.11 8.65 -6.60
CA ALA A 177 -10.32 9.16 -5.50
C ALA A 177 -8.83 9.20 -5.87
N ARG A 178 -8.16 10.31 -5.58
CA ARG A 178 -6.71 10.40 -5.70
C ARG A 178 -6.06 9.40 -4.75
N CYS A 179 -5.20 8.53 -5.27
CA CYS A 179 -4.56 7.49 -4.48
C CYS A 179 -3.07 7.40 -4.78
N VAL A 180 -2.26 7.38 -3.73
CA VAL A 180 -0.83 7.05 -3.78
C VAL A 180 -0.60 5.81 -2.94
N ILE A 181 0.14 4.85 -3.49
CA ILE A 181 0.53 3.63 -2.78
C ILE A 181 2.05 3.58 -2.71
N LEU A 182 2.56 3.56 -1.48
CA LEU A 182 3.98 3.43 -1.18
C LEU A 182 4.22 2.13 -0.40
N ARG A 183 5.16 1.33 -0.89
CA ARG A 183 5.56 0.07 -0.26
C ARG A 183 7.05 0.06 0.00
N GLY A 184 7.45 -0.37 1.19
CA GLY A 184 8.85 -0.66 1.46
C GLY A 184 9.12 -2.16 1.43
N VAL A 185 10.21 -2.56 0.78
CA VAL A 185 10.60 -3.97 0.67
C VAL A 185 11.22 -4.43 1.98
N THR A 186 10.52 -5.29 2.72
CA THR A 186 11.01 -5.87 4.00
C THR A 186 11.88 -7.08 3.80
N ASP A 187 11.55 -7.92 2.85
CA ASP A 187 12.13 -9.24 2.62
C ASP A 187 12.14 -9.59 1.14
N LEU A 188 12.97 -10.55 0.79
CA LEU A 188 13.06 -11.07 -0.56
C LEU A 188 12.48 -12.48 -0.62
N VAL A 189 11.73 -12.75 -1.67
CA VAL A 189 11.18 -14.07 -1.98
C VAL A 189 11.85 -14.60 -3.23
N GLY A 190 12.52 -15.73 -3.07
CA GLY A 190 13.25 -16.41 -4.13
C GLY A 190 12.81 -17.86 -4.33
N SER A 191 13.60 -18.62 -5.07
CA SER A 191 13.32 -20.04 -5.35
C SER A 191 13.41 -20.93 -4.10
N SER A 192 14.20 -20.53 -3.10
CA SER A 192 14.43 -21.28 -1.86
C SER A 192 13.49 -20.90 -0.72
N GLY A 193 12.64 -19.89 -0.90
CA GLY A 193 11.72 -19.39 0.13
C GLY A 193 11.65 -17.88 0.21
N GLY A 194 10.87 -17.39 1.16
CA GLY A 194 10.84 -16.00 1.58
C GLY A 194 11.64 -15.81 2.86
N GLU A 195 12.42 -14.76 2.95
CA GLU A 195 13.21 -14.46 4.14
C GLU A 195 12.34 -14.20 5.39
N ALA A 196 11.09 -13.78 5.19
CA ALA A 196 10.12 -13.58 6.27
C ALA A 196 9.49 -14.89 6.76
N TYR A 197 9.70 -16.01 6.06
CA TYR A 197 9.09 -17.31 6.37
C TYR A 197 9.92 -18.13 7.37
N ASP A 198 10.54 -17.45 8.32
CA ASP A 198 11.39 -18.04 9.36
C ASP A 198 10.60 -18.72 10.51
N GLY A 199 9.28 -18.68 10.44
CA GLY A 199 8.37 -19.25 11.44
C GLY A 199 8.24 -18.44 12.73
N THR A 200 9.02 -17.35 12.91
CA THR A 200 8.98 -16.51 14.10
C THR A 200 8.34 -15.14 13.83
N GLY A 201 8.44 -14.63 12.60
CA GLY A 201 8.00 -13.30 12.22
C GLY A 201 8.81 -12.16 12.86
N GLN A 202 9.86 -12.46 13.62
CA GLN A 202 10.63 -11.43 14.33
C GLN A 202 11.41 -10.55 13.35
N HIS A 203 12.11 -11.14 12.39
CA HIS A 203 12.84 -10.38 11.37
C HIS A 203 11.92 -9.50 10.52
N PHE A 204 10.73 -10.00 10.22
CA PHE A 204 9.71 -9.20 9.54
C PHE A 204 9.29 -8.00 10.40
N ALA A 205 9.01 -8.20 11.68
CA ALA A 205 8.58 -7.14 12.59
C ALA A 205 9.62 -6.01 12.71
N GLU A 206 10.90 -6.37 12.87
CA GLU A 206 12.00 -5.40 12.96
C GLU A 206 12.17 -4.58 11.67
N ARG A 207 12.12 -5.25 10.52
CA ARG A 207 12.23 -4.60 9.21
C ARG A 207 10.99 -3.75 8.90
N ALA A 208 9.79 -4.24 9.21
CA ALA A 208 8.56 -3.47 9.05
C ALA A 208 8.59 -2.18 9.89
N ALA A 209 9.12 -2.24 11.13
CA ALA A 209 9.27 -1.06 11.97
C ALA A 209 10.19 -0.01 11.33
N ALA A 210 11.33 -0.43 10.78
CA ALA A 210 12.27 0.46 10.11
C ALA A 210 11.66 1.11 8.86
N ILE A 211 10.98 0.31 8.03
CA ILE A 211 10.31 0.78 6.81
C ILE A 211 9.18 1.75 7.15
N MET A 212 8.30 1.40 8.09
CA MET A 212 7.18 2.27 8.47
C MET A 212 7.67 3.60 9.04
N LYS A 213 8.72 3.59 9.87
CA LYS A 213 9.34 4.82 10.34
C LYS A 213 9.81 5.69 9.18
N GLN A 214 10.51 5.12 8.21
CA GLN A 214 10.98 5.83 7.02
C GLN A 214 9.83 6.40 6.18
N LEU A 215 8.76 5.61 5.95
CA LEU A 215 7.58 6.07 5.22
C LEU A 215 6.87 7.23 5.94
N ILE A 216 6.79 7.19 7.27
CA ILE A 216 6.22 8.27 8.07
C ILE A 216 7.12 9.52 8.04
N GLU A 217 8.43 9.39 8.05
CA GLU A 217 9.37 10.51 7.91
C GLU A 217 9.22 11.21 6.54
N TYR A 218 8.92 10.49 5.49
CA TYR A 218 8.68 11.04 4.15
C TYR A 218 7.26 11.56 3.93
N LEU A 219 6.30 11.14 4.76
CA LEU A 219 4.88 11.45 4.57
C LEU A 219 4.55 12.93 4.45
N PRO A 220 5.15 13.88 5.23
CA PRO A 220 4.85 15.29 5.08
C PRO A 220 5.09 15.81 3.66
N ALA A 221 6.19 15.40 3.03
CA ALA A 221 6.51 15.79 1.66
C ALA A 221 5.56 15.16 0.62
N TRP A 222 5.08 13.93 0.87
CA TRP A 222 4.05 13.31 0.03
C TRP A 222 2.70 14.02 0.17
N ILE A 223 2.30 14.41 1.37
CA ILE A 223 1.07 15.19 1.60
C ILE A 223 1.11 16.50 0.81
N GLU A 224 2.23 17.21 0.81
CA GLU A 224 2.37 18.43 0.02
C GLU A 224 2.17 18.21 -1.48
N LYS A 225 2.63 17.08 -1.99
CA LYS A 225 2.45 16.69 -3.39
C LYS A 225 1.00 16.34 -3.75
N THR A 226 0.16 15.99 -2.78
CA THR A 226 -1.27 15.72 -3.03
C THR A 226 -2.11 16.98 -3.23
N LEU A 227 -1.52 18.16 -2.97
CA LEU A 227 -2.23 19.40 -3.08
C LEU A 227 -2.42 19.80 -4.55
N PRO A 228 -3.57 20.43 -4.88
CA PRO A 228 -3.66 21.11 -6.15
C PRO A 228 -2.55 22.17 -6.22
N ALA A 229 -1.79 22.15 -7.32
CA ALA A 229 -0.84 23.24 -7.59
C ALA A 229 -1.60 24.57 -7.40
N ASN A 230 -1.13 25.43 -6.50
CA ASN A 230 -1.67 26.78 -6.38
C ASN A 230 -1.58 27.39 -7.79
N LYS A 231 -2.72 27.51 -8.45
CA LYS A 231 -2.80 28.34 -9.66
C LYS A 231 -2.55 29.77 -9.20
N GLN A 232 -1.28 30.20 -9.30
CA GLN A 232 -0.92 31.59 -9.26
C GLN A 232 -1.51 32.30 -10.48
#